data_550d1a502fbd3575b9df68bc9d8e1e3b
#
_entry.id   550d1a502fbd3575b9df68bc9d8e1e3b
#
_cell.length_a   1.000
_cell.length_b   1.000
_cell.length_c   1.000
_cell.angle_alpha   90.00
_cell.angle_beta   90.00
_cell.angle_gamma   90.00
#
_symmetry.space_group_name_H-M   'P 1'
#
loop_
_entity.id
_entity.type
_entity.pdbx_description
1 polymer ?
#
loop_
_entity_poly.entity_id
_entity_poly.type
_entity_poly.pdbx_seq_one_letter_code
_entity_poly.pdbx_strand_id
1 'polypeptide(L)'
;GHTIIDYENGRPCGCGRKGCLDMYCSIRGVVLTAQEMVNGYYGETKLKDIEANTMTTLDIYNAAVNGDELAIEVFRKTGETLGKACANFATFLSPEAFIFFGGLAKAGDLLLKPAKETYNKYILSLYKDKAKFLQSGLEDGTAAILGAAAVGWEINK
;
A
#
# COMPACT_ATOMS: atom_id res chain seq x y z
N GLY A 1 0.88 7.85 7.02
CA GLY A 1 -0.44 7.48 6.53
C GLY A 1 -1.29 8.68 6.09
N HIS A 2 -1.12 9.84 6.74
CA HIS A 2 -1.99 11.02 6.50
C HIS A 2 -1.42 12.07 5.55
N THR A 3 -0.41 11.75 4.75
CA THR A 3 0.01 12.57 3.61
C THR A 3 -1.10 12.53 2.56
N ILE A 4 -1.54 13.69 2.07
CA ILE A 4 -2.58 13.78 1.04
C ILE A 4 -1.94 13.42 -0.31
N ILE A 5 -2.55 12.50 -1.03
CA ILE A 5 -2.12 12.02 -2.36
C ILE A 5 -3.18 12.23 -3.44
N ASP A 6 -4.41 12.52 -3.03
CA ASP A 6 -5.53 12.86 -3.90
C ASP A 6 -6.20 14.11 -3.35
N TYR A 7 -5.96 15.25 -3.99
CA TYR A 7 -6.42 16.55 -3.51
C TYR A 7 -7.83 16.89 -3.97
N GLU A 8 -8.30 16.32 -5.08
CA GLU A 8 -9.56 16.73 -5.71
C GLU A 8 -10.72 15.78 -5.33
N ASN A 9 -10.53 14.48 -5.56
CA ASN A 9 -11.57 13.47 -5.38
C ASN A 9 -11.26 12.49 -4.24
N GLY A 10 -10.43 12.91 -3.29
CA GLY A 10 -9.91 12.06 -2.25
C GLY A 10 -10.97 11.46 -1.33
N ARG A 11 -10.80 10.17 -0.99
CA ARG A 11 -11.65 9.45 -0.02
C ARG A 11 -11.60 10.14 1.35
N PRO A 12 -12.76 10.24 2.05
CA PRO A 12 -12.79 10.78 3.42
C PRO A 12 -11.91 9.94 4.36
N CYS A 13 -11.12 10.61 5.18
CA CYS A 13 -10.25 10.00 6.18
C CYS A 13 -10.72 10.32 7.60
N GLY A 14 -10.56 9.38 8.53
CA GLY A 14 -10.89 9.56 9.93
C GLY A 14 -10.12 10.69 10.64
N CYS A 15 -9.05 11.22 10.03
CA CYS A 15 -8.34 12.40 10.51
C CYS A 15 -9.04 13.74 10.21
N GLY A 16 -10.23 13.73 9.61
CA GLY A 16 -10.99 14.90 9.21
C GLY A 16 -10.66 15.46 7.84
N ARG A 17 -9.62 14.94 7.16
CA ARG A 17 -9.21 15.35 5.80
C ARG A 17 -9.70 14.35 4.75
N LYS A 18 -9.42 14.65 3.48
CA LYS A 18 -9.67 13.75 2.35
C LYS A 18 -8.36 13.42 1.63
N GLY A 19 -8.34 12.29 0.93
CA GLY A 19 -7.23 11.91 0.04
C GLY A 19 -5.95 11.45 0.73
N CYS A 20 -6.01 11.09 2.02
CA CYS A 20 -4.86 10.56 2.74
C CYS A 20 -4.38 9.24 2.14
N LEU A 21 -3.06 9.02 2.09
CA LEU A 21 -2.44 7.78 1.62
C LEU A 21 -3.01 6.53 2.31
N ASP A 22 -3.33 6.64 3.60
CA ASP A 22 -3.95 5.58 4.39
C ASP A 22 -5.25 5.05 3.77
N MET A 23 -6.02 5.91 3.12
CA MET A 23 -7.30 5.53 2.49
C MET A 23 -7.12 4.73 1.19
N TYR A 24 -5.89 4.53 0.73
CA TYR A 24 -5.54 3.80 -0.49
C TYR A 24 -4.55 2.67 -0.22
N CYS A 25 -3.56 2.89 0.66
CA CYS A 25 -2.45 1.97 0.90
C CYS A 25 -2.46 1.37 2.32
N SER A 26 -3.63 1.17 2.89
CA SER A 26 -3.85 0.37 4.10
C SER A 26 -4.72 -0.85 3.80
N ILE A 27 -4.88 -1.75 4.78
CA ILE A 27 -5.82 -2.89 4.70
C ILE A 27 -7.20 -2.40 4.28
N ARG A 28 -7.72 -1.35 4.94
CA ARG A 28 -9.00 -0.72 4.59
C ARG A 28 -8.98 -0.10 3.20
N GLY A 29 -7.89 0.55 2.82
CA GLY A 29 -7.74 1.22 1.53
C GLY A 29 -7.83 0.25 0.35
N VAL A 30 -7.24 -0.94 0.48
CA VAL A 30 -7.32 -2.02 -0.53
C VAL A 30 -8.76 -2.49 -0.70
N VAL A 31 -9.49 -2.72 0.41
CA VAL A 31 -10.90 -3.13 0.36
C VAL A 31 -11.76 -2.08 -0.34
N LEU A 32 -11.59 -0.80 0.01
CA LEU A 32 -12.32 0.29 -0.65
C LEU A 32 -12.02 0.33 -2.16
N THR A 33 -10.77 0.14 -2.55
CA THR A 33 -10.38 0.07 -3.96
C THR A 33 -11.05 -1.09 -4.67
N ALA A 34 -11.11 -2.27 -4.05
CA ALA A 34 -11.79 -3.43 -4.61
C ALA A 34 -13.28 -3.19 -4.78
N GLN A 35 -13.95 -2.65 -3.77
CA GLN A 35 -15.39 -2.34 -3.80
C GLN A 35 -15.72 -1.33 -4.92
N GLU A 36 -14.94 -0.27 -5.06
CA GLU A 36 -15.12 0.72 -6.14
C GLU A 36 -14.94 0.08 -7.52
N MET A 37 -13.95 -0.80 -7.66
CA MET A 37 -13.66 -1.45 -8.94
C MET A 37 -14.71 -2.52 -9.30
N VAL A 38 -15.19 -3.30 -8.34
CA VAL A 38 -16.26 -4.29 -8.55
C VAL A 38 -17.51 -3.64 -9.12
N ASN A 39 -17.90 -2.46 -8.63
CA ASN A 39 -19.13 -1.77 -9.06
C ASN A 39 -19.15 -1.38 -10.55
N GLY A 40 -18.00 -1.23 -11.18
CA GLY A 40 -17.87 -0.87 -12.60
C GLY A 40 -17.29 -1.97 -13.49
N TYR A 41 -17.08 -3.16 -12.94
CA TYR A 41 -16.41 -4.24 -13.68
C TYR A 41 -17.40 -5.16 -14.39
N TYR A 42 -17.26 -5.30 -15.71
CA TYR A 42 -18.12 -6.15 -16.53
C TYR A 42 -17.61 -7.57 -16.72
N GLY A 43 -16.34 -7.84 -16.36
CA GLY A 43 -15.72 -9.17 -16.43
C GLY A 43 -16.17 -10.11 -15.31
N GLU A 44 -15.70 -11.34 -15.37
CA GLU A 44 -15.88 -12.33 -14.30
C GLU A 44 -14.86 -12.05 -13.18
N THR A 45 -15.29 -12.09 -11.94
CA THR A 45 -14.45 -11.97 -10.75
C THR A 45 -15.13 -12.60 -9.55
N LYS A 46 -14.37 -13.31 -8.73
CA LYS A 46 -14.83 -13.87 -7.46
C LYS A 46 -15.16 -12.79 -6.43
N LEU A 47 -14.67 -11.58 -6.61
CA LEU A 47 -14.95 -10.48 -5.68
C LEU A 47 -16.40 -10.04 -5.71
N LYS A 48 -17.15 -10.32 -6.78
CA LYS A 48 -18.61 -10.07 -6.85
C LYS A 48 -19.44 -10.99 -5.95
N ASP A 49 -18.90 -12.16 -5.62
CA ASP A 49 -19.58 -13.14 -4.79
C ASP A 49 -19.45 -12.83 -3.29
N ILE A 50 -18.65 -11.82 -2.94
CA ILE A 50 -18.37 -11.41 -1.56
C ILE A 50 -19.17 -10.14 -1.25
N GLU A 51 -19.98 -10.18 -0.18
CA GLU A 51 -20.66 -8.99 0.29
C GLU A 51 -19.68 -7.87 0.66
N ALA A 52 -19.98 -6.65 0.24
CA ALA A 52 -19.08 -5.50 0.40
C ALA A 52 -18.69 -5.24 1.87
N ASN A 53 -19.61 -5.47 2.82
CA ASN A 53 -19.38 -5.25 4.25
C ASN A 53 -18.55 -6.36 4.92
N THR A 54 -18.38 -7.53 4.30
CA THR A 54 -17.60 -8.66 4.80
C THR A 54 -16.28 -8.85 4.07
N MET A 55 -16.10 -8.20 2.92
CA MET A 55 -14.89 -8.29 2.11
C MET A 55 -13.64 -7.90 2.91
N THR A 56 -12.64 -8.76 2.88
CA THR A 56 -11.34 -8.53 3.51
C THR A 56 -10.20 -8.43 2.49
N THR A 57 -9.08 -7.84 2.89
CA THR A 57 -7.88 -7.83 2.05
C THR A 57 -7.34 -9.24 1.79
N LEU A 58 -7.59 -10.17 2.69
CA LEU A 58 -7.20 -11.58 2.50
C LEU A 58 -8.01 -12.23 1.37
N ASP A 59 -9.31 -11.94 1.27
CA ASP A 59 -10.15 -12.44 0.18
C ASP A 59 -9.65 -11.93 -1.16
N ILE A 60 -9.31 -10.64 -1.24
CA ILE A 60 -8.76 -10.01 -2.45
C ILE A 60 -7.41 -10.64 -2.80
N TYR A 61 -6.54 -10.87 -1.80
CA TYR A 61 -5.26 -11.54 -1.99
C TYR A 61 -5.44 -12.96 -2.51
N ASN A 62 -6.33 -13.74 -1.89
CA ASN A 62 -6.60 -15.11 -2.31
C ASN A 62 -7.17 -15.17 -3.75
N ALA A 63 -8.04 -14.24 -4.12
CA ALA A 63 -8.52 -14.13 -5.49
C ALA A 63 -7.36 -13.81 -6.46
N ALA A 64 -6.50 -12.84 -6.12
CA ALA A 64 -5.38 -12.43 -6.96
C ALA A 64 -4.37 -13.56 -7.20
N VAL A 65 -4.00 -14.32 -6.16
CA VAL A 65 -3.05 -15.46 -6.32
C VAL A 65 -3.65 -16.63 -7.09
N ASN A 66 -4.99 -16.71 -7.17
CA ASN A 66 -5.71 -17.67 -8.00
C ASN A 66 -6.02 -17.14 -9.42
N GLY A 67 -5.44 -16.00 -9.81
CA GLY A 67 -5.50 -15.49 -11.17
C GLY A 67 -6.72 -14.59 -11.48
N ASP A 68 -7.45 -14.12 -10.46
CA ASP A 68 -8.53 -13.14 -10.66
C ASP A 68 -7.97 -11.80 -11.13
N GLU A 69 -8.28 -11.43 -12.36
CA GLU A 69 -7.72 -10.23 -13.01
C GLU A 69 -8.08 -8.94 -12.27
N LEU A 70 -9.32 -8.84 -11.74
CA LEU A 70 -9.74 -7.66 -11.00
C LEU A 70 -8.99 -7.54 -9.67
N ALA A 71 -8.80 -8.63 -8.96
CA ALA A 71 -8.06 -8.65 -7.70
C ALA A 71 -6.57 -8.31 -7.91
N ILE A 72 -5.95 -8.79 -8.98
CA ILE A 72 -4.60 -8.41 -9.39
C ILE A 72 -4.53 -6.90 -9.66
N GLU A 73 -5.51 -6.36 -10.38
CA GLU A 73 -5.59 -4.94 -10.71
C GLU A 73 -5.78 -4.06 -9.47
N VAL A 74 -6.51 -4.53 -8.44
CA VAL A 74 -6.62 -3.83 -7.14
C VAL A 74 -5.25 -3.67 -6.50
N PHE A 75 -4.44 -4.74 -6.44
CA PHE A 75 -3.07 -4.65 -5.91
C PHE A 75 -2.16 -3.79 -6.78
N ARG A 76 -2.31 -3.86 -8.10
CA ARG A 76 -1.55 -3.01 -9.04
C ARG A 76 -1.83 -1.53 -8.78
N LYS A 77 -3.09 -1.11 -8.67
CA LYS A 77 -3.48 0.28 -8.36
C LYS A 77 -2.99 0.73 -6.99
N THR A 78 -3.10 -0.14 -6.00
CA THR A 78 -2.57 0.13 -4.65
C THR A 78 -1.05 0.34 -4.69
N GLY A 79 -0.33 -0.53 -5.39
CA GLY A 79 1.11 -0.42 -5.59
C GLY A 79 1.51 0.85 -6.34
N GLU A 80 0.80 1.22 -7.40
CA GLU A 80 1.04 2.47 -8.12
C GLU A 80 0.88 3.70 -7.23
N THR A 81 -0.16 3.71 -6.40
CA THR A 81 -0.39 4.81 -5.45
C THR A 81 0.74 4.87 -4.41
N LEU A 82 1.15 3.72 -3.89
CA LEU A 82 2.27 3.61 -2.96
C LEU A 82 3.58 4.09 -3.61
N GLY A 83 3.85 3.70 -4.85
CA GLY A 83 5.03 4.11 -5.61
C GLY A 83 5.12 5.62 -5.82
N LYS A 84 4.01 6.28 -6.15
CA LYS A 84 3.93 7.75 -6.24
C LYS A 84 4.25 8.41 -4.89
N ALA A 85 3.69 7.90 -3.81
CA ALA A 85 3.97 8.40 -2.47
C ALA A 85 5.45 8.21 -2.09
N CYS A 86 6.04 7.05 -2.37
CA CYS A 86 7.46 6.78 -2.13
C CYS A 86 8.36 7.72 -2.95
N ALA A 87 7.99 8.05 -4.20
CA ALA A 87 8.74 9.01 -5.02
C ALA A 87 8.75 10.41 -4.38
N ASN A 88 7.61 10.86 -3.85
CA ASN A 88 7.54 12.11 -3.11
C ASN A 88 8.40 12.06 -1.83
N PHE A 89 8.31 10.99 -1.04
CA PHE A 89 9.10 10.85 0.18
C PHE A 89 10.60 10.80 -0.12
N ALA A 90 11.02 10.12 -1.18
CA ALA A 90 12.42 10.08 -1.58
C ALA A 90 12.98 11.46 -1.96
N THR A 91 12.16 12.32 -2.55
CA THR A 91 12.55 13.68 -2.91
C THR A 91 12.89 14.52 -1.66
N PHE A 92 12.19 14.29 -0.55
CA PHE A 92 12.43 15.02 0.70
C PHE A 92 13.47 14.37 1.61
N LEU A 93 13.51 13.04 1.66
CA LEU A 93 14.26 12.30 2.67
C LEU A 93 15.49 11.57 2.12
N SER A 94 15.56 11.39 0.79
CA SER A 94 16.63 10.62 0.12
C SER A 94 16.98 9.29 0.81
N PRO A 95 16.00 8.41 1.09
CA PRO A 95 16.23 7.18 1.84
C PRO A 95 17.02 6.17 1.02
N GLU A 96 17.81 5.33 1.69
CA GLU A 96 18.49 4.19 1.07
C GLU A 96 17.53 3.02 0.79
N ALA A 97 16.47 2.91 1.59
CA ALA A 97 15.45 1.88 1.44
C ALA A 97 14.08 2.30 1.98
N PHE A 98 13.03 1.75 1.36
CA PHE A 98 11.70 1.68 1.92
C PHE A 98 11.49 0.25 2.44
N ILE A 99 11.23 0.12 3.75
CA ILE A 99 11.00 -1.17 4.40
C ILE A 99 9.51 -1.28 4.69
N PHE A 100 8.85 -2.25 4.06
CA PHE A 100 7.42 -2.48 4.21
C PHE A 100 7.18 -3.61 5.20
N PHE A 101 6.26 -3.40 6.14
CA PHE A 101 5.88 -4.41 7.13
C PHE A 101 4.35 -4.41 7.36
N GLY A 102 3.87 -5.45 8.04
CA GLY A 102 2.44 -5.65 8.34
C GLY A 102 1.70 -6.42 7.24
N GLY A 103 0.41 -6.65 7.47
CA GLY A 103 -0.40 -7.57 6.67
C GLY A 103 -0.43 -7.26 5.17
N LEU A 104 -0.49 -5.99 4.79
CA LEU A 104 -0.51 -5.59 3.38
C LEU A 104 0.82 -5.88 2.67
N ALA A 105 1.95 -5.75 3.37
CA ALA A 105 3.28 -6.03 2.81
C ALA A 105 3.45 -7.52 2.43
N LYS A 106 2.66 -8.42 3.05
CA LYS A 106 2.65 -9.86 2.73
C LYS A 106 2.14 -10.18 1.32
N ALA A 107 1.48 -9.24 0.67
CA ALA A 107 1.12 -9.39 -0.74
C ALA A 107 2.35 -9.47 -1.66
N GLY A 108 3.56 -9.15 -1.15
CA GLY A 108 4.81 -9.34 -1.86
C GLY A 108 4.83 -8.63 -3.21
N ASP A 109 5.19 -9.36 -4.25
CA ASP A 109 5.32 -8.81 -5.61
C ASP A 109 4.02 -8.28 -6.20
N LEU A 110 2.86 -8.76 -5.80
CA LEU A 110 1.57 -8.18 -6.23
C LEU A 110 1.48 -6.68 -5.90
N LEU A 111 2.05 -6.27 -4.77
CA LEU A 111 2.06 -4.89 -4.31
C LEU A 111 3.38 -4.17 -4.63
N LEU A 112 4.52 -4.81 -4.30
CA LEU A 112 5.81 -4.13 -4.28
C LEU A 112 6.41 -3.95 -5.67
N LYS A 113 6.12 -4.86 -6.61
CA LYS A 113 6.58 -4.72 -8.00
C LYS A 113 5.98 -3.49 -8.68
N PRO A 114 4.63 -3.31 -8.75
CA PRO A 114 4.04 -2.11 -9.32
C PRO A 114 4.41 -0.84 -8.53
N ALA A 115 4.64 -0.94 -7.21
CA ALA A 115 5.10 0.19 -6.41
C ALA A 115 6.51 0.64 -6.84
N LYS A 116 7.45 -0.28 -7.01
CA LYS A 116 8.81 0.01 -7.45
C LYS A 116 8.86 0.55 -8.88
N GLU A 117 8.09 -0.05 -9.79
CA GLU A 117 7.99 0.41 -11.17
C GLU A 117 7.46 1.86 -11.23
N THR A 118 6.42 2.15 -10.47
CA THR A 118 5.83 3.49 -10.40
C THR A 118 6.77 4.48 -9.71
N TYR A 119 7.44 4.07 -8.64
CA TYR A 119 8.49 4.87 -8.02
C TYR A 119 9.53 5.31 -9.04
N ASN A 120 10.10 4.37 -9.81
CA ASN A 120 11.11 4.67 -10.82
C ASN A 120 10.61 5.53 -11.98
N LYS A 121 9.30 5.52 -12.24
CA LYS A 121 8.66 6.38 -13.26
C LYS A 121 8.55 7.83 -12.80
N TYR A 122 8.28 8.07 -11.52
CA TYR A 122 7.95 9.41 -10.99
C TYR A 122 9.07 10.07 -10.20
N ILE A 123 10.07 9.32 -9.76
CA ILE A 123 11.21 9.88 -9.02
C ILE A 123 12.09 10.73 -9.95
N LEU A 124 12.69 11.77 -9.40
CA LEU A 124 13.72 12.54 -10.11
C LEU A 124 14.83 11.60 -10.60
N SER A 125 15.30 11.80 -11.82
CA SER A 125 16.31 10.95 -12.47
C SER A 125 17.57 10.74 -11.62
N LEU A 126 17.95 11.75 -10.84
CA LEU A 126 19.06 11.72 -9.89
C LEU A 126 18.90 10.64 -8.79
N TYR A 127 17.68 10.30 -8.42
CA TYR A 127 17.35 9.33 -7.35
C TYR A 127 16.88 7.98 -7.89
N LYS A 128 16.80 7.82 -9.21
CA LYS A 128 16.36 6.58 -9.83
C LYS A 128 17.25 5.42 -9.38
N ASP A 129 16.63 4.29 -9.06
CA ASP A 129 17.25 3.05 -8.61
C ASP A 129 18.13 3.15 -7.32
N LYS A 130 18.11 4.29 -6.62
CA LYS A 130 18.86 4.45 -5.38
C LYS A 130 18.19 3.82 -4.17
N ALA A 131 16.88 3.97 -4.03
CA ALA A 131 16.16 3.39 -2.91
C ALA A 131 15.76 1.93 -3.18
N LYS A 132 16.04 1.07 -2.21
CA LYS A 132 15.61 -0.34 -2.22
C LYS A 132 14.17 -0.44 -1.73
N PHE A 133 13.40 -1.37 -2.30
CA PHE A 133 12.08 -1.75 -1.82
C PHE A 133 12.22 -3.11 -1.16
N LEU A 134 12.05 -3.15 0.16
CA LEU A 134 12.32 -4.33 0.96
C LEU A 134 11.09 -4.71 1.79
N GLN A 135 10.80 -5.98 1.87
CA GLN A 135 9.86 -6.50 2.86
C GLN A 135 10.60 -6.72 4.18
N SER A 136 9.98 -6.35 5.29
CA SER A 136 10.56 -6.59 6.63
C SER A 136 10.72 -8.08 6.89
N GLY A 137 11.86 -8.47 7.43
CA GLY A 137 12.10 -9.81 7.96
C GLY A 137 11.62 -10.04 9.39
N LEU A 138 11.02 -9.03 10.02
CA LEU A 138 10.47 -9.15 11.38
C LEU A 138 9.10 -9.82 11.34
N GLU A 139 8.84 -10.68 12.34
CA GLU A 139 7.54 -11.32 12.50
C GLU A 139 6.44 -10.32 12.86
N ASP A 140 5.19 -10.63 12.46
CA ASP A 140 4.03 -9.79 12.76
C ASP A 140 3.84 -9.62 14.27
N GLY A 141 3.54 -8.39 14.67
CA GLY A 141 3.38 -7.98 16.06
C GLY A 141 4.71 -7.64 16.75
N THR A 142 5.82 -8.25 16.37
CA THR A 142 7.13 -8.01 16.98
C THR A 142 7.73 -6.68 16.51
N ALA A 143 7.54 -6.32 15.25
CA ALA A 143 8.12 -5.10 14.66
C ALA A 143 7.68 -3.82 15.39
N ALA A 144 6.39 -3.71 15.74
CA ALA A 144 5.87 -2.53 16.44
C ALA A 144 6.43 -2.44 17.87
N ILE A 145 6.52 -3.58 18.57
CA ILE A 145 7.05 -3.64 19.93
C ILE A 145 8.53 -3.32 19.96
N LEU A 146 9.31 -3.92 19.05
CA LEU A 146 10.75 -3.66 18.94
C LEU A 146 11.03 -2.21 18.53
N GLY A 147 10.23 -1.64 17.62
CA GLY A 147 10.35 -0.24 17.24
C GLY A 147 10.08 0.71 18.40
N ALA A 148 9.03 0.46 19.18
CA ALA A 148 8.73 1.24 20.38
C ALA A 148 9.84 1.11 21.44
N ALA A 149 10.34 -0.11 21.66
CA ALA A 149 11.44 -0.37 22.60
C ALA A 149 12.73 0.35 22.16
N ALA A 150 13.04 0.36 20.86
CA ALA A 150 14.23 1.03 20.33
C ALA A 150 14.20 2.54 20.60
N VAL A 151 13.04 3.19 20.39
CA VAL A 151 12.86 4.62 20.71
C VAL A 151 13.07 4.88 22.20
N GLY A 152 12.50 4.03 23.07
CA GLY A 152 12.71 4.14 24.52
C GLY A 152 14.18 3.96 24.93
N TRP A 153 14.93 3.15 24.21
CA TRP A 153 16.36 2.92 24.47
C TRP A 153 17.23 4.11 24.05
N GLU A 154 16.91 4.75 22.96
CA GLU A 154 17.64 5.95 22.51
C GLU A 154 17.44 7.15 23.43
N ILE A 155 16.26 7.30 24.04
CA ILE A 155 15.95 8.39 24.98
C ILE A 155 16.71 8.24 26.30
N ASN A 156 17.12 7.02 26.67
CA ASN A 156 17.81 6.72 27.93
C ASN A 156 19.35 6.61 27.78
N LYS A 157 19.92 7.05 26.66
CA LYS A 157 21.35 7.23 26.45
C LYS A 157 21.74 8.68 26.67
#